data_15990d6b6a0cf3452f763dfb2ed7a20b
#
_entry.id   15990d6b6a0cf3452f763dfb2ed7a20b
#
_cell.length_a   1.000
_cell.length_b   1.000
_cell.length_c   1.000
_cell.angle_alpha   90.00
_cell.angle_beta   90.00
_cell.angle_gamma   90.00
#
_symmetry.space_group_name_H-M   'P 1'
#
loop_
_entity.id
_entity.type
_entity.pdbx_description
1 polymer ?
#
loop_
_entity_poly.entity_id
_entity_poly.type
_entity_poly.pdbx_seq_one_letter_code
_entity_poly.pdbx_strand_id
1 'polypeptide(L)'
;MLDYTAAVTEETATTHRMEALMPHAAHHITADDMTAAGWEVMQDDGFIDLVGPMWHRQIEGVHEYAIIAEGKHRNRRGLVQGGLLMTLADRSSGMAARLASGSDNLATVQMDTHFIDAGRIGDLLVSRPRVVRSTKSLVFTSTELSVDGRCIILAHGVFKIVAPRSRH
;
A
#
# COMPACT_ATOMS: atom_id res chain seq x y z
N MET A 1 -8.16 -52.75 -24.44
CA MET A 1 -8.86 -51.51 -24.12
C MET A 1 -7.88 -50.73 -23.28
N LEU A 2 -7.07 -49.89 -23.95
CA LEU A 2 -5.94 -49.13 -23.33
C LEU A 2 -6.49 -47.85 -22.76
N ASP A 3 -6.14 -47.63 -21.49
CA ASP A 3 -6.60 -46.54 -20.65
C ASP A 3 -5.97 -45.19 -21.15
N TYR A 4 -6.79 -44.36 -21.79
CA TYR A 4 -6.38 -43.06 -22.39
C TYR A 4 -6.48 -41.89 -21.41
N THR A 5 -6.82 -42.18 -20.15
CA THR A 5 -7.14 -41.13 -19.16
C THR A 5 -5.90 -40.64 -18.35
N ALA A 6 -4.80 -41.39 -18.35
CA ALA A 6 -3.63 -41.04 -17.53
C ALA A 6 -2.65 -40.07 -18.21
N ALA A 7 -2.65 -39.98 -19.54
CA ALA A 7 -1.69 -39.14 -20.28
C ALA A 7 -2.05 -37.65 -20.33
N VAL A 8 -3.34 -37.28 -20.19
CA VAL A 8 -3.81 -35.91 -20.31
C VAL A 8 -3.59 -35.08 -19.02
N THR A 9 -3.46 -35.74 -17.87
CA THR A 9 -3.30 -35.09 -16.57
C THR A 9 -1.86 -34.67 -16.26
N GLU A 10 -0.85 -35.33 -16.79
CA GLU A 10 0.55 -34.98 -16.56
C GLU A 10 1.02 -33.83 -17.45
N GLU A 11 0.53 -33.73 -18.67
CA GLU A 11 0.91 -32.66 -19.61
C GLU A 11 0.34 -31.30 -19.19
N THR A 12 -0.89 -31.25 -18.68
CA THR A 12 -1.50 -30.02 -18.13
C THR A 12 -0.86 -29.57 -16.81
N ALA A 13 -0.43 -30.50 -15.96
CA ALA A 13 0.26 -30.16 -14.72
C ALA A 13 1.68 -29.62 -14.96
N THR A 14 2.37 -30.12 -16.00
CA THR A 14 3.71 -29.67 -16.37
C THR A 14 3.66 -28.29 -17.02
N THR A 15 2.66 -27.99 -17.83
CA THR A 15 2.47 -26.68 -18.49
C THR A 15 2.15 -25.60 -17.45
N HIS A 16 1.27 -25.87 -16.49
CA HIS A 16 0.97 -24.94 -15.38
C HIS A 16 2.17 -24.69 -14.46
N ARG A 17 3.05 -25.69 -14.30
CA ARG A 17 4.26 -25.55 -13.47
C ARG A 17 5.38 -24.79 -14.18
N MET A 18 5.42 -24.83 -15.52
CA MET A 18 6.39 -24.05 -16.32
C MET A 18 5.98 -22.57 -16.45
N GLU A 19 4.70 -22.24 -16.55
CA GLU A 19 4.24 -20.85 -16.55
C GLU A 19 4.50 -20.14 -15.21
N ALA A 20 4.50 -20.86 -14.09
CA ALA A 20 4.83 -20.33 -12.76
C ALA A 20 6.35 -20.05 -12.58
N LEU A 21 7.23 -20.51 -13.48
CA LEU A 21 8.69 -20.32 -13.41
C LEU A 21 9.23 -19.29 -14.39
N MET A 22 8.40 -18.72 -15.25
CA MET A 22 8.84 -17.57 -16.06
C MET A 22 8.99 -16.38 -15.11
N PRO A 23 10.19 -15.75 -15.02
CA PRO A 23 10.28 -14.46 -14.36
C PRO A 23 9.33 -13.52 -15.12
N HIS A 24 8.27 -13.02 -14.46
CA HIS A 24 7.58 -11.84 -14.95
C HIS A 24 8.68 -10.84 -15.27
N ALA A 25 8.85 -10.50 -16.53
CA ALA A 25 9.69 -9.39 -16.92
C ALA A 25 9.18 -8.22 -16.08
N ALA A 26 9.95 -7.84 -15.05
CA ALA A 26 9.55 -6.80 -14.12
C ALA A 26 9.39 -5.53 -14.97
N HIS A 27 8.17 -5.20 -15.32
CA HIS A 27 7.86 -3.91 -15.92
C HIS A 27 8.24 -2.90 -14.85
N HIS A 28 9.34 -2.18 -15.09
CA HIS A 28 9.83 -1.19 -14.15
C HIS A 28 8.88 0.01 -14.21
N ILE A 29 7.97 0.11 -13.24
CA ILE A 29 7.02 1.22 -13.14
C ILE A 29 7.82 2.52 -12.99
N THR A 30 7.61 3.46 -13.89
CA THR A 30 8.28 4.76 -13.91
C THR A 30 7.37 5.87 -13.39
N ALA A 31 7.94 7.03 -13.10
CA ALA A 31 7.16 8.22 -12.75
C ALA A 31 6.21 8.65 -13.88
N ASP A 32 6.62 8.45 -15.14
CA ASP A 32 5.78 8.77 -16.30
C ASP A 32 4.57 7.83 -16.39
N ASP A 33 4.75 6.53 -16.08
CA ASP A 33 3.65 5.57 -16.00
C ASP A 33 2.65 5.95 -14.91
N MET A 34 3.16 6.40 -13.74
CA MET A 34 2.33 6.88 -12.64
C MET A 34 1.49 8.09 -13.06
N THR A 35 2.13 9.09 -13.68
CA THR A 35 1.46 10.30 -14.16
C THR A 35 0.41 9.97 -15.22
N ALA A 36 0.73 9.09 -16.18
CA ALA A 36 -0.21 8.63 -17.21
C ALA A 36 -1.40 7.87 -16.61
N ALA A 37 -1.22 7.19 -15.46
CA ALA A 37 -2.27 6.51 -14.71
C ALA A 37 -3.04 7.44 -13.74
N GLY A 38 -2.84 8.76 -13.82
CA GLY A 38 -3.56 9.76 -13.03
C GLY A 38 -3.05 9.91 -11.60
N TRP A 39 -1.84 9.45 -11.30
CA TRP A 39 -1.20 9.68 -10.02
C TRP A 39 -0.47 11.02 -10.01
N GLU A 40 -0.52 11.71 -8.87
CA GLU A 40 0.18 12.96 -8.58
C GLU A 40 1.17 12.75 -7.45
N VAL A 41 2.38 13.30 -7.57
CA VAL A 41 3.38 13.29 -6.50
C VAL A 41 2.91 14.17 -5.36
N MET A 42 2.89 13.61 -4.15
CA MET A 42 2.64 14.40 -2.95
C MET A 42 3.89 15.19 -2.57
N GLN A 43 3.69 16.45 -2.21
CA GLN A 43 4.75 17.28 -1.64
C GLN A 43 4.85 16.95 -0.15
N ASP A 44 5.88 16.26 0.23
CA ASP A 44 6.19 15.92 1.62
C ASP A 44 7.61 16.42 1.97
N ASP A 45 7.96 16.35 3.25
CA ASP A 45 9.28 16.65 3.76
C ASP A 45 9.71 15.59 4.79
N GLY A 46 10.96 15.70 5.25
CA GLY A 46 11.49 14.86 6.31
C GLY A 46 11.49 13.39 5.98
N PHE A 47 10.90 12.55 6.87
CA PHE A 47 10.94 11.11 6.75
C PHE A 47 10.17 10.59 5.52
N ILE A 48 9.03 11.19 5.19
CA ILE A 48 8.23 10.75 4.04
C ILE A 48 8.96 11.03 2.73
N ASP A 49 9.64 12.16 2.60
CA ASP A 49 10.48 12.47 1.44
C ASP A 49 11.64 11.46 1.28
N LEU A 50 12.29 11.07 2.38
CA LEU A 50 13.36 10.07 2.36
C LEU A 50 12.92 8.70 1.86
N VAL A 51 11.73 8.26 2.24
CA VAL A 51 11.19 6.95 1.84
C VAL A 51 10.28 7.02 0.60
N GLY A 52 9.93 8.22 0.15
CA GLY A 52 9.09 8.47 -1.03
C GLY A 52 9.84 8.33 -2.35
N PRO A 53 9.30 8.92 -3.43
CA PRO A 53 8.10 9.75 -3.44
C PRO A 53 6.82 8.99 -3.12
N MET A 54 5.92 9.65 -2.42
CA MET A 54 4.56 9.16 -2.21
C MET A 54 3.64 9.77 -3.27
N TRP A 55 2.75 8.95 -3.80
CA TRP A 55 1.80 9.31 -4.83
C TRP A 55 0.38 9.27 -4.30
N HIS A 56 -0.47 10.11 -4.86
CA HIS A 56 -1.89 10.17 -4.55
C HIS A 56 -2.71 10.26 -5.83
N ARG A 57 -3.88 9.63 -5.83
CA ARG A 57 -4.93 9.87 -6.82
C ARG A 57 -6.30 9.69 -6.19
N GLN A 58 -7.33 10.17 -6.89
CA GLN A 58 -8.71 9.93 -6.54
C GLN A 58 -9.46 9.31 -7.71
N ILE A 59 -10.09 8.16 -7.48
CA ILE A 59 -10.92 7.48 -8.48
C ILE A 59 -12.31 7.26 -7.86
N GLU A 60 -13.35 7.77 -8.52
CA GLU A 60 -14.74 7.60 -8.07
C GLU A 60 -14.97 7.98 -6.60
N GLY A 61 -14.28 9.01 -6.14
CA GLY A 61 -14.35 9.49 -4.75
C GLY A 61 -13.48 8.72 -3.76
N VAL A 62 -12.80 7.65 -4.17
CA VAL A 62 -11.87 6.88 -3.33
C VAL A 62 -10.47 7.48 -3.47
N HIS A 63 -9.87 7.83 -2.34
CA HIS A 63 -8.48 8.27 -2.28
C HIS A 63 -7.54 7.05 -2.21
N GLU A 64 -6.60 7.00 -3.12
CA GLU A 64 -5.52 6.01 -3.15
C GLU A 64 -4.18 6.71 -2.96
N TYR A 65 -3.29 6.04 -2.24
CA TYR A 65 -1.92 6.48 -2.00
C TYR A 65 -0.97 5.37 -2.40
N ALA A 66 0.19 5.72 -2.94
CA ALA A 66 1.12 4.70 -3.42
C ALA A 66 2.58 5.07 -3.21
N ILE A 67 3.44 4.05 -3.14
CA ILE A 67 4.89 4.14 -3.24
C ILE A 67 5.37 3.05 -4.21
N ILE A 68 6.25 3.39 -5.13
CA ILE A 68 7.00 2.40 -5.91
C ILE A 68 8.11 1.86 -5.02
N ALA A 69 8.15 0.54 -4.84
CA ALA A 69 9.16 -0.11 -4.01
C ALA A 69 10.53 -0.13 -4.69
N GLU A 70 11.44 0.69 -4.23
CA GLU A 70 12.80 0.83 -4.76
C GLU A 70 13.85 0.05 -3.95
N GLY A 71 15.07 -0.03 -4.44
CA GLY A 71 16.18 -0.72 -3.79
C GLY A 71 16.47 -0.25 -2.35
N LYS A 72 16.24 1.04 -2.04
CA LYS A 72 16.37 1.62 -0.69
C LYS A 72 15.38 1.03 0.33
N HIS A 73 14.28 0.45 -0.15
CA HIS A 73 13.21 -0.12 0.67
C HIS A 73 13.43 -1.60 1.02
N ARG A 74 14.53 -2.17 0.57
CA ARG A 74 14.82 -3.59 0.70
C ARG A 74 15.23 -3.99 2.12
N ASN A 75 14.64 -5.06 2.64
CA ASN A 75 15.12 -5.74 3.85
C ASN A 75 16.25 -6.74 3.53
N ARG A 76 16.81 -7.41 4.56
CA ARG A 76 17.88 -8.40 4.39
C ARG A 76 17.49 -9.59 3.52
N ARG A 77 16.20 -9.89 3.38
CA ARG A 77 15.67 -11.00 2.56
C ARG A 77 15.40 -10.62 1.11
N GLY A 78 15.67 -9.37 0.72
CA GLY A 78 15.43 -8.86 -0.63
C GLY A 78 13.99 -8.40 -0.89
N LEU A 79 13.12 -8.43 0.13
CA LEU A 79 11.72 -8.01 0.07
C LEU A 79 11.56 -6.57 0.59
N VAL A 80 10.39 -6.00 0.39
CA VAL A 80 10.04 -4.70 0.97
C VAL A 80 10.10 -4.77 2.49
N GLN A 81 10.72 -3.76 3.11
CA GLN A 81 10.82 -3.63 4.56
C GLN A 81 9.43 -3.37 5.16
N GLY A 82 9.06 -4.16 6.19
CA GLY A 82 7.78 -4.01 6.87
C GLY A 82 7.54 -2.62 7.45
N GLY A 83 8.60 -1.94 7.89
CA GLY A 83 8.51 -0.55 8.35
C GLY A 83 8.04 0.42 7.27
N LEU A 84 8.44 0.24 6.01
CA LEU A 84 7.91 1.04 4.89
C LEU A 84 6.41 0.80 4.71
N LEU A 85 5.98 -0.46 4.76
CA LEU A 85 4.56 -0.81 4.62
C LEU A 85 3.72 -0.19 5.74
N MET A 86 4.21 -0.20 6.98
CA MET A 86 3.58 0.49 8.11
C MET A 86 3.55 2.01 7.90
N THR A 87 4.62 2.60 7.39
CA THR A 87 4.70 4.04 7.09
C THR A 87 3.64 4.43 6.06
N LEU A 88 3.49 3.67 4.98
CA LEU A 88 2.48 3.94 3.97
C LEU A 88 1.06 3.78 4.55
N ALA A 89 0.82 2.76 5.38
CA ALA A 89 -0.46 2.56 6.05
C ALA A 89 -0.80 3.72 7.01
N ASP A 90 0.15 4.14 7.85
CA ASP A 90 -0.04 5.24 8.80
C ASP A 90 -0.26 6.58 8.07
N ARG A 91 0.61 6.90 7.12
CA ARG A 91 0.53 8.18 6.38
C ARG A 91 -0.79 8.30 5.62
N SER A 92 -1.19 7.27 4.87
CA SER A 92 -2.43 7.27 4.09
C SER A 92 -3.67 7.31 5.00
N SER A 93 -3.68 6.56 6.10
CA SER A 93 -4.74 6.60 7.12
C SER A 93 -4.87 7.98 7.74
N GLY A 94 -3.74 8.64 8.05
CA GLY A 94 -3.71 10.00 8.56
C GLY A 94 -4.30 11.01 7.57
N MET A 95 -4.02 10.85 6.26
CA MET A 95 -4.63 11.69 5.22
C MET A 95 -6.14 11.50 5.16
N ALA A 96 -6.64 10.26 5.20
CA ALA A 96 -8.06 9.99 5.25
C ALA A 96 -8.72 10.58 6.51
N ALA A 97 -8.04 10.48 7.66
CA ALA A 97 -8.51 11.06 8.91
C ALA A 97 -8.57 12.61 8.86
N ARG A 98 -7.59 13.27 8.21
CA ARG A 98 -7.59 14.73 7.99
C ARG A 98 -8.79 15.16 7.15
N LEU A 99 -9.02 14.49 6.03
CA LEU A 99 -10.15 14.78 5.14
C LEU A 99 -11.48 14.64 5.88
N ALA A 100 -11.66 13.57 6.65
CA ALA A 100 -12.92 13.30 7.36
C ALA A 100 -13.17 14.21 8.55
N SER A 101 -12.13 14.67 9.24
CA SER A 101 -12.26 15.54 10.43
C SER A 101 -12.24 17.03 10.09
N GLY A 102 -11.75 17.40 8.90
CA GLY A 102 -11.47 18.80 8.53
C GLY A 102 -10.36 19.43 9.36
N SER A 103 -9.53 18.63 10.07
CA SER A 103 -8.45 19.11 10.93
C SER A 103 -7.08 18.74 10.34
N ASP A 104 -6.20 19.72 10.26
CA ASP A 104 -4.81 19.49 9.87
C ASP A 104 -3.92 19.01 11.02
N ASN A 105 -4.41 19.09 12.26
CA ASN A 105 -3.65 18.75 13.44
C ASN A 105 -4.12 17.43 14.03
N LEU A 106 -3.53 16.33 13.55
CA LEU A 106 -3.82 14.98 13.98
C LEU A 106 -2.55 14.30 14.49
N ALA A 107 -2.71 13.39 15.46
CA ALA A 107 -1.65 12.54 15.95
C ALA A 107 -2.10 11.09 15.94
N THR A 108 -1.28 10.19 15.42
CA THR A 108 -1.50 8.74 15.51
C THR A 108 -1.42 8.31 16.97
N VAL A 109 -2.47 7.68 17.46
CA VAL A 109 -2.54 7.13 18.83
C VAL A 109 -2.21 5.65 18.81
N GLN A 110 -2.70 4.95 17.77
CA GLN A 110 -2.54 3.51 17.63
C GLN A 110 -2.55 3.14 16.16
N MET A 111 -1.75 2.13 15.82
CA MET A 111 -1.78 1.48 14.50
C MET A 111 -1.54 -0.01 14.70
N ASP A 112 -2.57 -0.81 14.50
CA ASP A 112 -2.48 -2.26 14.45
C ASP A 112 -2.28 -2.70 13.00
N THR A 113 -1.30 -3.58 12.76
CA THR A 113 -0.91 -3.98 11.42
C THR A 113 -0.75 -5.50 11.33
N HIS A 114 -1.42 -6.09 10.35
CA HIS A 114 -1.26 -7.48 9.98
C HIS A 114 -0.54 -7.58 8.63
N PHE A 115 0.63 -8.21 8.63
CA PHE A 115 1.37 -8.53 7.42
C PHE A 115 0.82 -9.83 6.85
N ILE A 116 0.10 -9.73 5.72
CA ILE A 116 -0.60 -10.84 5.07
C ILE A 116 0.31 -11.53 4.06
N ASP A 117 1.05 -10.71 3.27
CA ASP A 117 1.95 -11.19 2.24
C ASP A 117 3.11 -10.22 2.04
N ALA A 118 4.10 -10.60 1.22
CA ALA A 118 5.29 -9.81 0.96
C ALA A 118 5.12 -8.90 -0.27
N GLY A 119 5.58 -7.64 -0.15
CA GLY A 119 5.89 -6.79 -1.29
C GLY A 119 7.32 -7.03 -1.79
N ARG A 120 7.55 -6.86 -3.07
CA ARG A 120 8.85 -7.01 -3.74
C ARG A 120 9.36 -5.66 -4.23
N ILE A 121 10.67 -5.58 -4.44
CA ILE A 121 11.27 -4.40 -5.09
C ILE A 121 10.81 -4.36 -6.54
N GLY A 122 10.34 -3.17 -6.96
CA GLY A 122 9.67 -2.93 -8.24
C GLY A 122 8.15 -2.90 -8.16
N ASP A 123 7.54 -3.41 -7.08
CA ASP A 123 6.08 -3.38 -6.91
C ASP A 123 5.56 -1.95 -6.69
N LEU A 124 4.36 -1.69 -7.21
CA LEU A 124 3.54 -0.54 -6.81
C LEU A 124 2.72 -0.92 -5.58
N LEU A 125 3.09 -0.36 -4.45
CA LEU A 125 2.40 -0.53 -3.17
C LEU A 125 1.23 0.46 -3.12
N VAL A 126 0.00 -0.01 -3.23
CA VAL A 126 -1.20 0.85 -3.23
C VAL A 126 -1.93 0.71 -1.91
N SER A 127 -2.18 1.85 -1.26
CA SER A 127 -2.95 1.95 -0.01
C SER A 127 -4.32 2.56 -0.26
N ARG A 128 -5.36 1.92 0.28
CA ARG A 128 -6.76 2.37 0.24
C ARG A 128 -7.30 2.56 1.65
N PRO A 129 -7.04 3.72 2.28
CA PRO A 129 -7.58 4.00 3.60
C PRO A 129 -9.06 4.36 3.52
N ARG A 130 -9.83 3.92 4.51
CA ARG A 130 -11.22 4.33 4.73
C ARG A 130 -11.43 4.74 6.17
N VAL A 131 -12.24 5.76 6.39
CA VAL A 131 -12.69 6.13 7.73
C VAL A 131 -13.82 5.22 8.15
N VAL A 132 -13.64 4.54 9.28
CA VAL A 132 -14.67 3.69 9.91
C VAL A 132 -15.61 4.54 10.73
N ARG A 133 -15.06 5.50 11.50
CA ARG A 133 -15.82 6.46 12.32
C ARG A 133 -14.98 7.69 12.61
N SER A 134 -15.63 8.84 12.58
CA SER A 134 -15.09 10.11 13.10
C SER A 134 -15.93 10.59 14.28
N THR A 135 -15.29 11.06 15.33
CA THR A 135 -15.88 11.67 16.52
C THR A 135 -15.31 13.07 16.71
N LYS A 136 -15.73 13.77 17.75
CA LYS A 136 -15.17 15.09 18.11
C LYS A 136 -13.67 15.10 18.34
N SER A 137 -13.08 13.99 18.80
CA SER A 137 -11.69 13.93 19.27
C SER A 137 -10.85 12.80 18.66
N LEU A 138 -11.50 11.81 18.05
CA LEU A 138 -10.83 10.62 17.49
C LEU A 138 -11.40 10.29 16.11
N VAL A 139 -10.53 9.79 15.24
CA VAL A 139 -10.91 9.19 13.95
C VAL A 139 -10.37 7.77 13.92
N PHE A 140 -11.23 6.83 13.56
CA PHE A 140 -10.92 5.40 13.40
C PHE A 140 -10.84 5.07 11.92
N THR A 141 -9.77 4.44 11.51
CA THR A 141 -9.52 4.08 10.11
C THR A 141 -9.29 2.58 9.93
N SER A 142 -9.56 2.10 8.73
CA SER A 142 -9.15 0.79 8.26
C SER A 142 -8.48 0.97 6.90
N THR A 143 -7.36 0.30 6.70
CA THR A 143 -6.51 0.51 5.52
C THR A 143 -6.05 -0.83 4.99
N GLU A 144 -6.18 -1.02 3.68
CA GLU A 144 -5.61 -2.14 2.97
C GLU A 144 -4.45 -1.65 2.09
N LEU A 145 -3.31 -2.34 2.16
CA LEU A 145 -2.25 -2.21 1.18
C LEU A 145 -2.28 -3.41 0.24
N SER A 146 -2.16 -3.15 -1.05
CA SER A 146 -2.15 -4.19 -2.07
C SER A 146 -1.08 -3.96 -3.13
N VAL A 147 -0.70 -5.06 -3.81
CA VAL A 147 0.11 -5.09 -5.03
C VAL A 147 -0.68 -5.86 -6.07
N ASP A 148 -0.99 -5.26 -7.21
CA ASP A 148 -1.78 -5.87 -8.29
C ASP A 148 -3.10 -6.51 -7.79
N GLY A 149 -3.78 -5.85 -6.83
CA GLY A 149 -5.01 -6.34 -6.21
C GLY A 149 -4.82 -7.41 -5.14
N ARG A 150 -3.62 -7.91 -4.92
CA ARG A 150 -3.28 -8.86 -3.86
C ARG A 150 -3.01 -8.11 -2.56
N CYS A 151 -3.81 -8.35 -1.53
CA CYS A 151 -3.63 -7.74 -0.21
C CYS A 151 -2.31 -8.19 0.42
N ILE A 152 -1.50 -7.24 0.86
CA ILE A 152 -0.22 -7.49 1.55
C ILE A 152 -0.23 -7.00 3.00
N ILE A 153 -1.07 -6.01 3.32
CA ILE A 153 -1.25 -5.49 4.67
C ILE A 153 -2.73 -5.18 4.92
N LEU A 154 -3.18 -5.49 6.14
CA LEU A 154 -4.37 -4.91 6.74
C LEU A 154 -3.96 -4.11 7.96
N ALA A 155 -4.43 -2.87 8.07
CA ALA A 155 -4.13 -1.99 9.19
C ALA A 155 -5.38 -1.30 9.73
N HIS A 156 -5.39 -1.04 11.05
CA HIS A 156 -6.42 -0.26 11.72
C HIS A 156 -5.74 0.85 12.52
N GLY A 157 -6.18 2.09 12.29
CA GLY A 157 -5.58 3.26 12.92
C GLY A 157 -6.58 4.01 13.82
N VAL A 158 -6.05 4.60 14.89
CA VAL A 158 -6.75 5.58 15.72
C VAL A 158 -5.95 6.86 15.73
N PHE A 159 -6.59 7.95 15.30
CA PHE A 159 -5.99 9.28 15.23
C PHE A 159 -6.71 10.23 16.17
N LYS A 160 -5.94 10.99 16.96
CA LYS A 160 -6.46 12.03 17.84
C LYS A 160 -6.45 13.36 17.12
N ILE A 161 -7.59 14.06 17.14
CA ILE A 161 -7.71 15.46 16.74
C ILE A 161 -7.09 16.29 17.88
N VAL A 162 -5.99 16.97 17.58
CA VAL A 162 -5.23 17.76 18.56
C VAL A 162 -5.71 19.22 18.45
N ALA A 163 -6.07 19.82 19.57
CA ALA A 163 -6.40 21.26 19.59
C ALA A 163 -5.18 22.11 19.19
N PRO A 164 -5.37 23.22 18.46
CA PRO A 164 -4.27 24.15 18.18
C PRO A 164 -3.60 24.57 19.50
N ARG A 165 -2.27 24.53 19.54
CA ARG A 165 -1.54 25.09 20.69
C ARG A 165 -1.82 26.58 20.75
N SER A 166 -2.44 27.07 21.83
CA SER A 166 -2.43 28.50 22.13
C SER A 166 -0.98 28.93 22.26
N ARG A 167 -0.53 29.82 21.37
CA ARG A 167 0.77 30.47 21.55
C ARG A 167 0.66 31.36 22.79
N HIS A 168 1.34 30.98 23.85
CA HIS A 168 1.64 31.87 24.97
C HIS A 168 2.85 32.72 24.63
#